data_35d8d699549eede7c8c74fc4d807c45f
#
_entry.id   35d8d699549eede7c8c74fc4d807c45f
#
_cell.length_a   1.000
_cell.length_b   1.000
_cell.length_c   1.000
_cell.angle_alpha   90.00
_cell.angle_beta   90.00
_cell.angle_gamma   90.00
#
_symmetry.space_group_name_H-M   'P 1'
#
loop_
_entity.id
_entity.type
_entity.pdbx_description
1 polymer ?
#
loop_
_entity_poly.entity_id
_entity_poly.type
_entity_poly.pdbx_seq_one_letter_code
_entity_poly.pdbx_strand_id
1 'polypeptide(L)'
;MTRTRRHLALIGGFAVVIGSGVALAQSAIVRAFDATLPDARGISRFNRPGTITLLASDGAVIQKLGPATREKIEPGEMPLLVKQAFIAAEDRRFYNHNGVDLWGIGRALVRNVRQGAVKEGASTITQQLARTVFLSQDRTITRKLREAALAYKLERQLSKEQILEQYLNYVYLGSSAYGLADAAWVYFSKTPDQLNLEEAALLAGLPPAPSVYSPLVNPELALNRRGIVLNRMQQAGFITASEAEQAR
;
A
#
# COMPACT_ATOMS: atom_id res chain seq x y z
N MET A 1 3.79 46.06 -13.97
CA MET A 1 3.78 44.67 -13.47
C MET A 1 5.12 44.36 -12.85
N THR A 2 5.14 44.14 -11.54
CA THR A 2 6.38 43.97 -10.77
C THR A 2 7.08 42.67 -11.12
N ARG A 3 8.41 42.62 -11.04
CA ARG A 3 9.29 41.46 -11.32
C ARG A 3 8.75 40.16 -10.66
N THR A 4 8.20 40.27 -9.47
CA THR A 4 7.61 39.17 -8.70
C THR A 4 6.37 38.53 -9.38
N ARG A 5 5.51 39.34 -10.01
CA ARG A 5 4.33 38.79 -10.76
C ARG A 5 4.73 38.03 -12.03
N ARG A 6 5.83 38.45 -12.69
CA ARG A 6 6.37 37.71 -13.86
C ARG A 6 6.99 36.38 -13.47
N HIS A 7 7.70 36.28 -12.36
CA HIS A 7 8.25 35.01 -11.86
C HIS A 7 7.15 34.05 -11.40
N LEU A 8 6.10 34.54 -10.73
CA LEU A 8 4.95 33.72 -10.36
C LEU A 8 4.19 33.20 -11.59
N ALA A 9 4.01 34.01 -12.63
CA ALA A 9 3.37 33.58 -13.87
C ALA A 9 4.20 32.54 -14.64
N LEU A 10 5.53 32.67 -14.66
CA LEU A 10 6.44 31.70 -15.28
C LEU A 10 6.46 30.36 -14.50
N ILE A 11 6.48 30.40 -13.17
CA ILE A 11 6.42 29.20 -12.34
C ILE A 11 5.05 28.51 -12.50
N GLY A 12 3.96 29.26 -12.52
CA GLY A 12 2.62 28.76 -12.78
C GLY A 12 2.49 28.14 -14.16
N GLY A 13 3.00 28.80 -15.22
CA GLY A 13 3.00 28.27 -16.59
C GLY A 13 3.83 26.99 -16.73
N PHE A 14 5.00 26.92 -16.09
CA PHE A 14 5.86 25.74 -16.09
C PHE A 14 5.21 24.56 -15.34
N ALA A 15 4.56 24.82 -14.19
CA ALA A 15 3.82 23.81 -13.45
C ALA A 15 2.62 23.24 -14.24
N VAL A 16 1.89 24.09 -15.00
CA VAL A 16 0.78 23.67 -15.88
C VAL A 16 1.28 22.82 -17.04
N VAL A 17 2.39 23.20 -17.67
CA VAL A 17 2.99 22.44 -18.79
C VAL A 17 3.46 21.07 -18.33
N ILE A 18 4.13 20.99 -17.17
CA ILE A 18 4.55 19.70 -16.59
C ILE A 18 3.32 18.87 -16.21
N GLY A 19 2.32 19.47 -15.56
CA GLY A 19 1.09 18.78 -15.18
C GLY A 19 0.32 18.21 -16.37
N SER A 20 0.23 18.99 -17.46
CA SER A 20 -0.42 18.56 -18.71
C SER A 20 0.37 17.45 -19.43
N GLY A 21 1.71 17.55 -19.48
CA GLY A 21 2.57 16.52 -20.06
C GLY A 21 2.47 15.18 -19.32
N VAL A 22 2.39 15.24 -17.99
CA VAL A 22 2.23 14.08 -17.13
C VAL A 22 0.85 13.42 -17.35
N ALA A 23 -0.23 14.20 -17.38
CA ALA A 23 -1.58 13.68 -17.62
C ALA A 23 -1.71 13.03 -19.00
N LEU A 24 -1.07 13.61 -20.02
CA LEU A 24 -1.01 13.04 -21.37
C LEU A 24 -0.21 11.73 -21.39
N ALA A 25 0.94 11.67 -20.73
CA ALA A 25 1.74 10.46 -20.64
C ALA A 25 0.99 9.34 -19.89
N GLN A 26 0.31 9.65 -18.79
CA GLN A 26 -0.54 8.68 -18.07
C GLN A 26 -1.67 8.17 -18.97
N SER A 27 -2.36 9.05 -19.68
CA SER A 27 -3.45 8.64 -20.57
C SER A 27 -2.96 7.81 -21.76
N ALA A 28 -1.77 8.09 -22.30
CA ALA A 28 -1.16 7.31 -23.37
C ALA A 28 -0.76 5.90 -22.87
N ILE A 29 -0.17 5.79 -21.68
CA ILE A 29 0.18 4.51 -21.06
C ILE A 29 -1.10 3.68 -20.82
N VAL A 30 -2.15 4.28 -20.26
CA VAL A 30 -3.42 3.58 -20.02
C VAL A 30 -3.99 3.08 -21.35
N ARG A 31 -4.08 3.91 -22.39
CA ARG A 31 -4.59 3.50 -23.71
C ARG A 31 -3.78 2.38 -24.33
N ALA A 32 -2.45 2.42 -24.22
CA ALA A 32 -1.57 1.40 -24.78
C ALA A 32 -1.78 0.02 -24.16
N PHE A 33 -2.19 -0.02 -22.88
CA PHE A 33 -2.38 -1.29 -22.17
C PHE A 33 -3.86 -1.63 -21.90
N ASP A 34 -4.82 -0.73 -22.11
CA ASP A 34 -6.22 -0.89 -21.67
C ASP A 34 -6.87 -2.17 -22.20
N ALA A 35 -6.62 -2.54 -23.45
CA ALA A 35 -7.14 -3.78 -24.05
C ALA A 35 -6.56 -5.07 -23.42
N THR A 36 -5.40 -4.98 -22.75
CA THR A 36 -4.71 -6.12 -22.13
C THR A 36 -4.81 -6.12 -20.61
N LEU A 37 -5.38 -5.05 -20.03
CA LEU A 37 -5.55 -4.95 -18.58
C LEU A 37 -6.83 -5.65 -18.12
N PRO A 38 -6.77 -6.40 -16.99
CA PRO A 38 -7.96 -7.01 -16.42
C PRO A 38 -8.99 -5.96 -15.96
N ASP A 39 -10.24 -6.40 -15.84
CA ASP A 39 -11.30 -5.56 -15.26
C ASP A 39 -11.04 -5.38 -13.76
N ALA A 40 -10.89 -4.14 -13.34
CA ALA A 40 -10.63 -3.79 -11.95
C ALA A 40 -11.80 -4.16 -11.01
N ARG A 41 -13.03 -4.26 -11.53
CA ARG A 41 -14.21 -4.73 -10.76
C ARG A 41 -14.10 -6.18 -10.30
N GLY A 42 -13.23 -6.97 -10.92
CA GLY A 42 -12.92 -8.33 -10.47
C GLY A 42 -12.22 -8.41 -9.12
N ILE A 43 -11.73 -7.30 -8.57
CA ILE A 43 -10.97 -7.27 -7.31
C ILE A 43 -11.79 -7.77 -6.11
N SER A 44 -13.07 -7.44 -6.04
CA SER A 44 -13.96 -7.90 -4.96
C SER A 44 -14.15 -9.42 -4.94
N ARG A 45 -14.01 -10.06 -6.12
CA ARG A 45 -14.11 -11.52 -6.30
C ARG A 45 -12.77 -12.24 -6.21
N PHE A 46 -11.67 -11.50 -6.05
CA PHE A 46 -10.36 -12.10 -5.97
C PHE A 46 -10.27 -12.99 -4.73
N ASN A 47 -9.99 -14.27 -4.94
CA ASN A 47 -9.61 -15.22 -3.91
C ASN A 47 -8.19 -15.70 -4.20
N ARG A 48 -7.37 -15.71 -3.17
CA ARG A 48 -6.00 -16.20 -3.32
C ARG A 48 -6.04 -17.71 -3.60
N PRO A 49 -5.41 -18.18 -4.68
CA PRO A 49 -5.37 -19.61 -4.98
C PRO A 49 -4.54 -20.35 -3.92
N GLY A 50 -4.89 -21.63 -3.70
CA GLY A 50 -4.16 -22.53 -2.80
C GLY A 50 -4.74 -22.65 -1.40
N THR A 51 -5.84 -21.96 -1.07
CA THR A 51 -6.57 -22.19 0.18
C THR A 51 -7.51 -23.38 0.02
N ILE A 52 -7.36 -24.39 0.88
CA ILE A 52 -8.23 -25.57 0.97
C ILE A 52 -9.19 -25.34 2.14
N THR A 53 -10.48 -25.42 1.88
CA THR A 53 -11.51 -25.35 2.91
C THR A 53 -12.05 -26.75 3.19
N LEU A 54 -11.88 -27.24 4.41
CA LEU A 54 -12.47 -28.48 4.88
C LEU A 54 -13.86 -28.20 5.44
N LEU A 55 -14.87 -28.88 4.91
CA LEU A 55 -16.26 -28.73 5.32
C LEU A 55 -16.72 -29.99 6.06
N ALA A 56 -17.60 -29.81 7.04
CA ALA A 56 -18.41 -30.87 7.63
C ALA A 56 -19.50 -31.32 6.67
N SER A 57 -20.18 -32.42 6.98
CA SER A 57 -21.27 -32.97 6.15
C SER A 57 -22.49 -32.05 6.01
N ASP A 58 -22.66 -31.11 6.94
CA ASP A 58 -23.70 -30.08 6.95
C ASP A 58 -23.27 -28.79 6.22
N GLY A 59 -22.03 -28.74 5.67
CA GLY A 59 -21.47 -27.58 4.99
C GLY A 59 -20.76 -26.60 5.91
N ALA A 60 -20.71 -26.83 7.22
CA ALA A 60 -19.97 -25.96 8.15
C ALA A 60 -18.46 -26.06 7.88
N VAL A 61 -17.77 -24.92 7.97
CA VAL A 61 -16.32 -24.88 7.81
C VAL A 61 -15.65 -25.47 9.05
N ILE A 62 -14.95 -26.60 8.87
CA ILE A 62 -14.12 -27.23 9.91
C ILE A 62 -12.77 -26.50 10.00
N GLN A 63 -12.12 -26.30 8.85
CA GLN A 63 -10.77 -25.73 8.81
C GLN A 63 -10.48 -25.12 7.43
N LYS A 64 -9.67 -24.05 7.42
CA LYS A 64 -9.03 -23.52 6.21
C LYS A 64 -7.54 -23.76 6.29
N LEU A 65 -6.94 -24.33 5.24
CA LEU A 65 -5.50 -24.60 5.13
C LEU A 65 -4.95 -23.86 3.91
N GLY A 66 -3.79 -23.24 4.07
CA GLY A 66 -3.13 -22.52 2.98
C GLY A 66 -3.03 -21.01 3.23
N PRO A 67 -2.70 -20.22 2.21
CA PRO A 67 -2.63 -18.78 2.35
C PRO A 67 -4.03 -18.18 2.55
N ALA A 68 -4.15 -17.15 3.38
CA ALA A 68 -5.41 -16.45 3.69
C ALA A 68 -6.48 -17.37 4.34
N THR A 69 -6.19 -17.76 5.58
CA THR A 69 -7.07 -18.67 6.35
C THR A 69 -8.18 -17.93 7.10
N ARG A 70 -8.02 -16.63 7.33
CA ARG A 70 -9.04 -15.78 7.97
C ARG A 70 -9.96 -15.15 6.94
N GLU A 71 -11.15 -14.80 7.40
CA GLU A 71 -12.11 -14.08 6.57
C GLU A 71 -11.60 -12.66 6.27
N LYS A 72 -12.00 -12.14 5.13
CA LYS A 72 -11.73 -10.74 4.77
C LYS A 72 -12.48 -9.84 5.73
N ILE A 73 -11.85 -8.74 6.09
CA ILE A 73 -12.51 -7.68 6.85
C ILE A 73 -13.50 -7.01 5.91
N GLU A 74 -14.74 -6.89 6.35
CA GLU A 74 -15.80 -6.28 5.56
C GLU A 74 -15.56 -4.77 5.36
N PRO A 75 -16.09 -4.20 4.26
CA PRO A 75 -16.01 -2.78 4.01
C PRO A 75 -16.55 -1.96 5.19
N GLY A 76 -15.76 -0.97 5.63
CA GLY A 76 -16.10 -0.10 6.75
C GLY A 76 -15.67 -0.62 8.13
N GLU A 77 -15.33 -1.91 8.27
CA GLU A 77 -14.88 -2.49 9.56
C GLU A 77 -13.37 -2.39 9.78
N MET A 78 -12.62 -1.91 8.80
CA MET A 78 -11.18 -1.75 8.89
C MET A 78 -10.79 -0.66 9.91
N PRO A 79 -10.03 -0.97 10.98
CA PRO A 79 -9.72 -0.01 12.04
C PRO A 79 -8.96 1.22 11.50
N LEU A 80 -9.38 2.41 11.92
CA LEU A 80 -8.77 3.67 11.48
C LEU A 80 -7.28 3.74 11.81
N LEU A 81 -6.90 3.27 13.00
CA LEU A 81 -5.51 3.23 13.44
C LEU A 81 -4.62 2.45 12.45
N VAL A 82 -5.10 1.30 11.99
CA VAL A 82 -4.37 0.46 11.03
C VAL A 82 -4.29 1.15 9.66
N LYS A 83 -5.39 1.71 9.16
CA LYS A 83 -5.41 2.51 7.92
C LYS A 83 -4.33 3.60 7.96
N GLN A 84 -4.28 4.36 9.05
CA GLN A 84 -3.31 5.44 9.26
C GLN A 84 -1.85 4.92 9.31
N ALA A 85 -1.60 3.79 9.98
CA ALA A 85 -0.27 3.20 10.05
C ALA A 85 0.24 2.79 8.66
N PHE A 86 -0.58 2.10 7.86
CA PHE A 86 -0.19 1.69 6.50
C PHE A 86 -0.04 2.87 5.55
N ILE A 87 -0.91 3.88 5.61
CA ILE A 87 -0.77 5.11 4.82
C ILE A 87 0.54 5.82 5.18
N ALA A 88 0.86 5.99 6.46
CA ALA A 88 2.10 6.60 6.91
C ALA A 88 3.34 5.82 6.47
N ALA A 89 3.26 4.48 6.51
CA ALA A 89 4.36 3.60 6.16
C ALA A 89 4.62 3.55 4.66
N GLU A 90 3.58 3.38 3.84
CA GLU A 90 3.70 3.00 2.44
C GLU A 90 3.41 4.15 1.47
N ASP A 91 2.44 5.03 1.81
CA ASP A 91 1.95 6.03 0.85
C ASP A 91 1.36 7.26 1.56
N ARG A 92 2.22 8.13 2.08
CA ARG A 92 1.81 9.32 2.87
C ARG A 92 0.88 10.27 2.13
N ARG A 93 0.88 10.21 0.80
CA ARG A 93 0.07 11.07 -0.05
C ARG A 93 -1.08 10.32 -0.71
N PHE A 94 -1.46 9.18 -0.16
CA PHE A 94 -2.46 8.27 -0.73
C PHE A 94 -3.72 8.99 -1.21
N TYR A 95 -4.24 9.92 -0.42
CA TYR A 95 -5.44 10.70 -0.77
C TYR A 95 -5.20 11.83 -1.80
N ASN A 96 -3.93 12.13 -2.14
CA ASN A 96 -3.55 13.29 -2.95
C ASN A 96 -3.07 12.93 -4.36
N HIS A 97 -3.20 11.69 -4.79
CA HIS A 97 -2.84 11.26 -6.14
C HIS A 97 -3.84 10.24 -6.70
N ASN A 98 -3.80 9.98 -8.00
CA ASN A 98 -4.68 9.05 -8.70
C ASN A 98 -3.91 7.81 -9.17
N GLY A 99 -3.48 6.98 -8.23
CA GLY A 99 -2.80 5.69 -8.46
C GLY A 99 -1.28 5.77 -8.55
N VAL A 100 -0.70 6.86 -9.03
CA VAL A 100 0.75 7.08 -9.11
C VAL A 100 1.10 8.41 -8.46
N ASP A 101 2.00 8.41 -7.46
CA ASP A 101 2.50 9.62 -6.83
C ASP A 101 3.78 10.13 -7.49
N LEU A 102 3.63 11.03 -8.47
CA LEU A 102 4.77 11.61 -9.20
C LEU A 102 5.66 12.50 -8.32
N TRP A 103 5.06 13.17 -7.32
CA TRP A 103 5.80 13.93 -6.32
C TRP A 103 6.65 13.01 -5.43
N GLY A 104 6.07 11.88 -5.02
CA GLY A 104 6.77 10.83 -4.27
C GLY A 104 7.93 10.26 -5.07
N ILE A 105 7.73 9.98 -6.36
CA ILE A 105 8.80 9.51 -7.28
C ILE A 105 9.93 10.54 -7.38
N GLY A 106 9.62 11.81 -7.61
CA GLY A 106 10.61 12.88 -7.69
C GLY A 106 11.41 13.03 -6.39
N ARG A 107 10.72 13.03 -5.24
CA ARG A 107 11.35 13.11 -3.93
C ARG A 107 12.26 11.91 -3.66
N ALA A 108 11.79 10.69 -3.93
CA ALA A 108 12.57 9.47 -3.75
C ALA A 108 13.81 9.46 -4.64
N LEU A 109 13.69 9.90 -5.90
CA LEU A 109 14.82 10.02 -6.82
C LEU A 109 15.90 10.96 -6.27
N VAL A 110 15.53 12.17 -5.85
CA VAL A 110 16.46 13.15 -5.28
C VAL A 110 17.14 12.59 -4.03
N ARG A 111 16.39 11.93 -3.15
CA ARG A 111 16.94 11.35 -1.92
C ARG A 111 17.90 10.19 -2.22
N ASN A 112 17.52 9.28 -3.12
CA ASN A 112 18.33 8.12 -3.49
C ASN A 112 19.66 8.56 -4.16
N VAL A 113 19.61 9.59 -5.05
CA VAL A 113 20.81 10.17 -5.66
C VAL A 113 21.72 10.80 -4.61
N ARG A 114 21.18 11.59 -3.67
CA ARG A 114 21.98 12.21 -2.59
C ARG A 114 22.62 11.20 -1.64
N GLN A 115 22.00 10.05 -1.45
CA GLN A 115 22.48 9.02 -0.51
C GLN A 115 23.28 7.91 -1.22
N GLY A 116 23.41 7.94 -2.55
CA GLY A 116 24.11 6.91 -3.32
C GLY A 116 23.53 5.50 -3.20
N ALA A 117 22.29 5.38 -2.71
CA ALA A 117 21.63 4.09 -2.49
C ALA A 117 20.12 4.20 -2.66
N VAL A 118 19.46 3.11 -3.12
CA VAL A 118 18.01 3.03 -3.21
C VAL A 118 17.44 2.72 -1.82
N LYS A 119 17.12 3.76 -1.05
CA LYS A 119 16.60 3.66 0.32
C LYS A 119 15.11 3.96 0.44
N GLU A 120 14.52 4.67 -0.52
CA GLU A 120 13.11 5.04 -0.51
C GLU A 120 12.41 4.46 -1.73
N GLY A 121 11.38 3.65 -1.51
CA GLY A 121 10.46 3.17 -2.53
C GLY A 121 9.43 4.26 -2.87
N ALA A 122 9.02 4.29 -4.13
CA ALA A 122 8.05 5.25 -4.64
C ALA A 122 6.77 4.59 -5.19
N SER A 123 6.53 3.32 -4.85
CA SER A 123 5.30 2.62 -5.25
C SER A 123 4.16 2.98 -4.31
N THR A 124 3.00 3.33 -4.86
CA THR A 124 1.80 3.65 -4.09
C THR A 124 1.09 2.39 -3.60
N ILE A 125 0.18 2.54 -2.63
CA ILE A 125 -0.72 1.48 -2.17
C ILE A 125 -1.51 0.90 -3.35
N THR A 126 -2.04 1.75 -4.23
CA THR A 126 -2.81 1.32 -5.41
C THR A 126 -1.96 0.50 -6.38
N GLN A 127 -0.69 0.87 -6.59
CA GLN A 127 0.23 0.08 -7.41
C GLN A 127 0.57 -1.27 -6.78
N GLN A 128 0.74 -1.32 -5.46
CA GLN A 128 0.99 -2.56 -4.74
C GLN A 128 -0.22 -3.50 -4.81
N LEU A 129 -1.44 -2.96 -4.66
CA LEU A 129 -2.68 -3.71 -4.82
C LEU A 129 -2.81 -4.27 -6.24
N ALA A 130 -2.60 -3.43 -7.27
CA ALA A 130 -2.61 -3.84 -8.68
C ALA A 130 -1.66 -5.01 -8.95
N ARG A 131 -0.44 -4.94 -8.43
CA ARG A 131 0.56 -6.00 -8.52
C ARG A 131 0.11 -7.28 -7.82
N THR A 132 -0.42 -7.16 -6.61
CA THR A 132 -0.77 -8.33 -5.79
C THR A 132 -1.92 -9.14 -6.39
N VAL A 133 -2.90 -8.46 -6.98
CA VAL A 133 -4.14 -9.10 -7.45
C VAL A 133 -4.06 -9.53 -8.91
N PHE A 134 -3.42 -8.73 -9.75
CA PHE A 134 -3.58 -8.87 -11.21
C PHE A 134 -2.29 -9.17 -11.98
N LEU A 135 -1.11 -9.03 -11.39
CA LEU A 135 0.14 -9.10 -12.13
C LEU A 135 1.07 -10.20 -11.60
N SER A 136 1.98 -10.66 -12.48
CA SER A 136 3.04 -11.58 -12.10
C SER A 136 4.09 -10.90 -11.21
N GLN A 137 4.89 -11.72 -10.52
CA GLN A 137 5.99 -11.25 -9.65
C GLN A 137 7.27 -10.86 -10.43
N ASP A 138 7.25 -10.93 -11.76
CA ASP A 138 8.41 -10.62 -12.60
C ASP A 138 8.87 -9.18 -12.44
N ARG A 139 10.17 -8.96 -12.38
CA ARG A 139 10.77 -7.63 -12.21
C ARG A 139 11.14 -7.02 -13.56
N THR A 140 10.14 -6.61 -14.36
CA THR A 140 10.36 -6.00 -15.67
C THR A 140 9.81 -4.57 -15.74
N ILE A 141 10.37 -3.75 -16.62
CA ILE A 141 9.86 -2.39 -16.87
C ILE A 141 8.42 -2.44 -17.42
N THR A 142 8.14 -3.39 -18.31
CA THR A 142 6.80 -3.60 -18.89
C THR A 142 5.77 -3.88 -17.79
N ARG A 143 6.11 -4.76 -16.82
CA ARG A 143 5.25 -4.99 -15.67
C ARG A 143 5.03 -3.72 -14.86
N LYS A 144 6.08 -2.90 -14.65
CA LYS A 144 5.95 -1.64 -13.88
C LYS A 144 5.05 -0.62 -14.58
N LEU A 145 5.07 -0.57 -15.91
CA LEU A 145 4.15 0.26 -16.69
C LEU A 145 2.71 -0.26 -16.61
N ARG A 146 2.50 -1.58 -16.71
CA ARG A 146 1.17 -2.20 -16.51
C ARG A 146 0.63 -1.95 -15.11
N GLU A 147 1.49 -2.04 -14.08
CA GLU A 147 1.14 -1.73 -12.69
C GLU A 147 0.65 -0.27 -12.56
N ALA A 148 1.34 0.68 -13.16
CA ALA A 148 0.93 2.09 -13.15
C ALA A 148 -0.40 2.32 -13.91
N ALA A 149 -0.57 1.71 -15.08
CA ALA A 149 -1.80 1.80 -15.87
C ALA A 149 -3.00 1.18 -15.13
N LEU A 150 -2.79 0.02 -14.49
CA LEU A 150 -3.84 -0.66 -13.72
C LEU A 150 -4.18 0.09 -12.44
N ALA A 151 -3.18 0.68 -11.76
CA ALA A 151 -3.42 1.54 -10.62
C ALA A 151 -4.30 2.74 -10.98
N TYR A 152 -4.05 3.38 -12.10
CA TYR A 152 -4.91 4.46 -12.61
C TYR A 152 -6.34 3.96 -12.92
N LYS A 153 -6.49 2.77 -13.52
CA LYS A 153 -7.79 2.16 -13.81
C LYS A 153 -8.57 1.86 -12.53
N LEU A 154 -7.90 1.32 -11.50
CA LEU A 154 -8.47 1.09 -10.17
C LEU A 154 -9.02 2.37 -9.55
N GLU A 155 -8.24 3.45 -9.55
CA GLU A 155 -8.64 4.75 -8.97
C GLU A 155 -9.82 5.41 -9.69
N ARG A 156 -10.09 5.03 -10.94
CA ARG A 156 -11.29 5.49 -11.67
C ARG A 156 -12.54 4.70 -11.33
N GLN A 157 -12.41 3.51 -10.79
CA GLN A 157 -13.51 2.57 -10.56
C GLN A 157 -13.82 2.36 -9.09
N LEU A 158 -12.86 2.61 -8.21
CA LEU A 158 -12.96 2.42 -6.77
C LEU A 158 -12.62 3.70 -6.02
N SER A 159 -13.27 3.90 -4.88
CA SER A 159 -12.90 4.97 -3.96
C SER A 159 -11.56 4.66 -3.27
N LYS A 160 -10.92 5.69 -2.72
CA LYS A 160 -9.69 5.54 -1.91
C LYS A 160 -9.89 4.56 -0.76
N GLU A 161 -11.02 4.62 -0.07
CA GLU A 161 -11.35 3.71 1.02
C GLU A 161 -11.43 2.26 0.53
N GLN A 162 -12.14 2.01 -0.58
CA GLN A 162 -12.22 0.68 -1.16
C GLN A 162 -10.86 0.13 -1.59
N ILE A 163 -10.00 0.97 -2.17
CA ILE A 163 -8.63 0.58 -2.55
C ILE A 163 -7.82 0.19 -1.32
N LEU A 164 -7.86 1.00 -0.27
CA LEU A 164 -7.13 0.76 0.96
C LEU A 164 -7.61 -0.52 1.67
N GLU A 165 -8.91 -0.72 1.77
CA GLU A 165 -9.52 -1.92 2.35
C GLU A 165 -9.13 -3.18 1.58
N GLN A 166 -9.19 -3.14 0.24
CA GLN A 166 -8.74 -4.26 -0.58
C GLN A 166 -7.24 -4.52 -0.42
N TYR A 167 -6.42 -3.46 -0.36
CA TYR A 167 -4.99 -3.61 -0.11
C TYR A 167 -4.72 -4.31 1.22
N LEU A 168 -5.36 -3.87 2.29
CA LEU A 168 -5.20 -4.44 3.63
C LEU A 168 -5.72 -5.89 3.72
N ASN A 169 -6.67 -6.26 2.89
CA ASN A 169 -7.16 -7.65 2.81
C ASN A 169 -6.23 -8.58 1.99
N TYR A 170 -5.33 -8.04 1.14
CA TYR A 170 -4.55 -8.88 0.22
C TYR A 170 -3.04 -8.78 0.37
N VAL A 171 -2.53 -7.76 1.05
CA VAL A 171 -1.09 -7.55 1.20
C VAL A 171 -0.43 -8.72 1.93
N TYR A 172 0.73 -9.17 1.42
CA TYR A 172 1.53 -10.18 2.09
C TYR A 172 2.31 -9.54 3.25
N LEU A 173 2.17 -10.08 4.44
CA LEU A 173 2.77 -9.56 5.68
C LEU A 173 3.78 -10.52 6.32
N GLY A 174 4.26 -11.52 5.56
CA GLY A 174 5.22 -12.50 6.08
C GLY A 174 4.57 -13.69 6.78
N SER A 175 5.36 -14.70 7.10
CA SER A 175 4.92 -15.90 7.85
C SER A 175 3.63 -16.53 7.33
N SER A 176 3.46 -16.57 6.00
CA SER A 176 2.26 -17.01 5.30
C SER A 176 0.99 -16.20 5.58
N ALA A 177 1.09 -15.04 6.25
CA ALA A 177 -0.05 -14.17 6.51
C ALA A 177 -0.35 -13.28 5.30
N TYR A 178 -1.55 -13.39 4.78
CA TYR A 178 -2.07 -12.60 3.67
C TYR A 178 -3.29 -11.80 4.11
N GLY A 179 -3.10 -10.50 4.16
CA GLY A 179 -4.06 -9.55 4.69
C GLY A 179 -3.92 -9.34 6.20
N LEU A 180 -4.59 -8.29 6.64
CA LEU A 180 -4.50 -7.83 8.03
C LEU A 180 -5.07 -8.84 9.02
N ALA A 181 -6.18 -9.51 8.69
CA ALA A 181 -6.81 -10.49 9.58
C ALA A 181 -5.89 -11.68 9.86
N ASP A 182 -5.25 -12.24 8.81
CA ASP A 182 -4.26 -13.31 8.98
C ASP A 182 -3.06 -12.82 9.80
N ALA A 183 -2.54 -11.63 9.51
CA ALA A 183 -1.37 -11.10 10.19
C ALA A 183 -1.63 -10.79 11.67
N ALA A 184 -2.77 -10.19 12.01
CA ALA A 184 -3.17 -9.93 13.39
C ALA A 184 -3.24 -11.24 14.20
N TRP A 185 -3.77 -12.28 13.59
CA TRP A 185 -3.84 -13.59 14.24
C TRP A 185 -2.47 -14.27 14.36
N VAL A 186 -1.68 -14.32 13.27
CA VAL A 186 -0.38 -15.01 13.24
C VAL A 186 0.61 -14.40 14.22
N TYR A 187 0.65 -13.07 14.30
CA TYR A 187 1.64 -12.37 15.11
C TYR A 187 1.19 -12.10 16.55
N PHE A 188 -0.13 -11.92 16.78
CA PHE A 188 -0.63 -11.44 18.06
C PHE A 188 -1.80 -12.26 18.63
N SER A 189 -2.33 -13.25 17.88
CA SER A 189 -3.54 -14.01 18.25
C SER A 189 -4.74 -13.10 18.53
N LYS A 190 -4.86 -12.00 17.76
CA LYS A 190 -5.89 -10.97 17.89
C LYS A 190 -6.71 -10.83 16.61
N THR A 191 -7.88 -10.23 16.73
CA THR A 191 -8.62 -9.67 15.62
C THR A 191 -8.11 -8.26 15.28
N PRO A 192 -8.31 -7.74 14.05
CA PRO A 192 -7.80 -6.43 13.64
C PRO A 192 -8.25 -5.25 14.51
N ASP A 193 -9.46 -5.30 15.05
CA ASP A 193 -10.04 -4.29 15.95
C ASP A 193 -9.37 -4.25 17.34
N GLN A 194 -8.70 -5.34 17.73
CA GLN A 194 -7.98 -5.46 19.00
C GLN A 194 -6.52 -4.99 18.94
N LEU A 195 -6.04 -4.61 17.73
CA LEU A 195 -4.66 -4.16 17.56
C LEU A 195 -4.44 -2.79 18.22
N ASN A 196 -3.39 -2.70 19.01
CA ASN A 196 -2.92 -1.43 19.57
C ASN A 196 -1.97 -0.71 18.60
N LEU A 197 -1.45 0.47 19.00
CA LEU A 197 -0.60 1.30 18.16
C LEU A 197 0.71 0.60 17.78
N GLU A 198 1.36 -0.05 18.72
CA GLU A 198 2.63 -0.76 18.52
C GLU A 198 2.49 -1.91 17.51
N GLU A 199 1.41 -2.66 17.64
CA GLU A 199 1.09 -3.80 16.78
C GLU A 199 0.71 -3.34 15.37
N ALA A 200 -0.14 -2.32 15.25
CA ALA A 200 -0.50 -1.73 13.96
C ALA A 200 0.72 -1.15 13.23
N ALA A 201 1.61 -0.45 13.95
CA ALA A 201 2.84 0.10 13.39
C ALA A 201 3.84 -1.00 12.99
N LEU A 202 3.92 -2.09 13.74
CA LEU A 202 4.75 -3.24 13.40
C LEU A 202 4.26 -3.88 12.09
N LEU A 203 2.97 -4.20 11.98
CA LEU A 203 2.39 -4.79 10.77
C LEU A 203 2.58 -3.88 9.55
N ALA A 204 2.37 -2.57 9.70
CA ALA A 204 2.58 -1.60 8.63
C ALA A 204 4.06 -1.47 8.21
N GLY A 205 4.98 -1.92 9.01
CA GLY A 205 6.42 -1.98 8.71
C GLY A 205 6.84 -3.16 7.83
N LEU A 206 6.00 -4.18 7.67
CA LEU A 206 6.37 -5.45 7.04
C LEU A 206 6.42 -5.44 5.50
N PRO A 207 5.50 -4.75 4.77
CA PRO A 207 5.33 -4.91 3.32
C PRO A 207 6.59 -4.76 2.45
N PRO A 208 7.58 -3.90 2.77
CA PRO A 208 8.78 -3.75 1.94
C PRO A 208 9.64 -5.01 1.84
N ALA A 209 9.69 -5.82 2.90
CA ALA A 209 10.42 -7.10 2.91
C ALA A 209 9.81 -8.04 3.98
N PRO A 210 8.60 -8.59 3.77
CA PRO A 210 7.82 -9.25 4.82
C PRO A 210 8.53 -10.43 5.46
N SER A 211 9.26 -11.23 4.67
CA SER A 211 10.02 -12.37 5.19
C SER A 211 11.26 -11.96 6.00
N VAL A 212 11.82 -10.77 5.72
CA VAL A 212 12.99 -10.23 6.43
C VAL A 212 12.59 -9.51 7.70
N TYR A 213 11.49 -8.74 7.63
CA TYR A 213 11.01 -7.92 8.76
C TYR A 213 10.03 -8.66 9.67
N SER A 214 9.72 -9.93 9.40
CA SER A 214 8.88 -10.74 10.28
C SER A 214 9.47 -10.80 11.68
N PRO A 215 8.70 -10.45 12.74
CA PRO A 215 9.17 -10.52 14.13
C PRO A 215 9.48 -11.94 14.60
N LEU A 216 8.92 -12.96 13.92
CA LEU A 216 9.23 -14.38 14.18
C LEU A 216 10.60 -14.79 13.64
N VAL A 217 11.17 -14.01 12.72
CA VAL A 217 12.46 -14.30 12.08
C VAL A 217 13.54 -13.33 12.58
N ASN A 218 13.25 -12.01 12.56
CA ASN A 218 14.18 -10.95 12.91
C ASN A 218 13.52 -9.90 13.83
N PRO A 219 13.39 -10.19 15.14
CA PRO A 219 12.71 -9.29 16.08
C PRO A 219 13.31 -7.87 16.10
N GLU A 220 14.62 -7.74 16.09
CA GLU A 220 15.30 -6.43 16.11
C GLU A 220 15.00 -5.60 14.85
N LEU A 221 15.01 -6.22 13.68
CA LEU A 221 14.64 -5.52 12.45
C LEU A 221 13.17 -5.14 12.42
N ALA A 222 12.30 -5.98 12.97
CA ALA A 222 10.87 -5.67 13.13
C ALA A 222 10.67 -4.46 14.05
N LEU A 223 11.34 -4.39 15.20
CA LEU A 223 11.29 -3.25 16.12
C LEU A 223 11.83 -1.98 15.48
N ASN A 224 12.95 -2.06 14.76
CA ASN A 224 13.48 -0.91 14.03
C ASN A 224 12.49 -0.39 12.96
N ARG A 225 11.85 -1.31 12.23
CA ARG A 225 10.83 -0.94 11.25
C ARG A 225 9.59 -0.32 11.90
N ARG A 226 9.12 -0.86 13.03
CA ARG A 226 8.05 -0.27 13.85
C ARG A 226 8.37 1.17 14.22
N GLY A 227 9.57 1.43 14.75
CA GLY A 227 10.01 2.78 15.10
C GLY A 227 10.01 3.75 13.91
N ILE A 228 10.37 3.29 12.70
CA ILE A 228 10.28 4.10 11.48
C ILE A 228 8.82 4.43 11.15
N VAL A 229 7.90 3.48 11.30
CA VAL A 229 6.47 3.71 11.05
C VAL A 229 5.89 4.68 12.06
N LEU A 230 6.16 4.51 13.36
CA LEU A 230 5.71 5.43 14.41
C LEU A 230 6.19 6.87 14.15
N ASN A 231 7.46 7.05 13.77
CA ASN A 231 7.96 8.37 13.37
C ASN A 231 7.22 8.95 12.16
N ARG A 232 6.85 8.11 11.20
CA ARG A 232 6.08 8.53 10.03
C ARG A 232 4.64 8.89 10.35
N MET A 233 3.99 8.15 11.26
CA MET A 233 2.66 8.47 11.78
C MET A 233 2.63 9.80 12.52
N GLN A 234 3.63 10.05 13.36
CA GLN A 234 3.82 11.33 14.05
C GLN A 234 4.01 12.49 13.04
N GLN A 235 4.89 12.32 12.04
CA GLN A 235 5.13 13.34 11.01
C GLN A 235 3.89 13.61 10.14
N ALA A 236 2.99 12.64 10.01
CA ALA A 236 1.72 12.78 9.31
C ALA A 236 0.60 13.38 10.19
N GLY A 237 0.86 13.59 11.48
CA GLY A 237 -0.11 14.13 12.43
C GLY A 237 -1.18 13.10 12.86
N PHE A 238 -0.95 11.81 12.64
CA PHE A 238 -1.87 10.74 13.05
C PHE A 238 -1.74 10.40 14.53
N ILE A 239 -0.57 10.59 15.11
CA ILE A 239 -0.28 10.40 16.54
C ILE A 239 0.59 11.54 17.06
N THR A 240 0.57 11.75 18.37
CA THR A 240 1.42 12.72 19.08
C THR A 240 2.84 12.17 19.28
N ALA A 241 3.77 13.05 19.67
CA ALA A 241 5.13 12.63 20.04
C ALA A 241 5.14 11.71 21.25
N SER A 242 4.25 11.95 22.22
CA SER A 242 4.12 11.13 23.43
C SER A 242 3.65 9.72 23.09
N GLU A 243 2.61 9.58 22.25
CA GLU A 243 2.12 8.27 21.80
C GLU A 243 3.19 7.52 20.99
N ALA A 244 3.92 8.21 20.13
CA ALA A 244 5.01 7.58 19.36
C ALA A 244 6.13 7.06 20.28
N GLU A 245 6.45 7.78 21.35
CA GLU A 245 7.49 7.36 22.31
C GLU A 245 7.04 6.19 23.19
N GLN A 246 5.79 6.21 23.64
CA GLN A 246 5.23 5.11 24.45
C GLN A 246 5.10 3.81 23.65
N ALA A 247 4.88 3.90 22.32
CA ALA A 247 4.72 2.75 21.43
C ALA A 247 6.06 2.17 20.90
N ARG A 248 7.20 2.72 21.29
CA ARG A 248 8.53 2.22 20.86
C ARG A 248 8.98 1.01 21.61
#